data_dae115eefd213a1a959061ef3a5e8c05
#
_entry.id   dae115eefd213a1a959061ef3a5e8c05
#
_cell.length_a   1.000
_cell.length_b   1.000
_cell.length_c   1.000
_cell.angle_alpha   90.00
_cell.angle_beta   90.00
_cell.angle_gamma   90.00
#
_symmetry.space_group_name_H-M   'P 1'
#
loop_
_entity.id
_entity.type
_entity.pdbx_description
1 polymer ?
#
loop_
_entity_poly.entity_id
_entity_poly.type
_entity_poly.pdbx_seq_one_letter_code
_entity_poly.pdbx_strand_id
1 'polypeptide(L)'
;MKRGHDLSGVMKFATSPAWGEHLGEALGDHLGLAMEEFDFEADELADIVGDHWAGVLWGCAFEDLLTRTIEPGDRNIVDDYIRRRGWNESGPTKIYLRALRSSVMSLHEVSEVEPGSGFLVRDLIQGSEPLRVSERSASQTLKQWDRIGARVVQVGGKHLLSGGVLSFTMEAAEAIVADLRRSKGKRSPQTALNLDADDLAALPALISTAWLFDVVPRTMGPASIPTLHNS
;
A
#
# COMPACT_ATOMS: atom_id res chain seq x y z
N MET A 1 -5.46 -22.78 -11.33
CA MET A 1 -5.04 -21.50 -10.71
C MET A 1 -5.28 -20.37 -11.71
N LYS A 2 -6.19 -19.42 -11.46
CA LYS A 2 -6.18 -18.16 -12.20
C LYS A 2 -4.94 -17.40 -11.73
N ARG A 3 -3.96 -17.21 -12.63
CA ARG A 3 -2.83 -16.32 -12.39
C ARG A 3 -3.38 -14.93 -12.15
N GLY A 4 -2.83 -14.21 -11.17
CA GLY A 4 -3.07 -12.77 -11.01
C GLY A 4 -2.77 -12.03 -12.32
N HIS A 5 -3.14 -10.78 -12.41
CA HIS A 5 -2.80 -9.96 -13.59
C HIS A 5 -1.27 -9.86 -13.69
N ASP A 6 -0.74 -10.09 -14.90
CA ASP A 6 0.69 -9.95 -15.14
C ASP A 6 1.04 -8.45 -15.26
N LEU A 7 1.82 -7.96 -14.31
CA LEU A 7 2.28 -6.58 -14.25
C LEU A 7 3.75 -6.43 -14.70
N SER A 8 4.40 -7.51 -15.13
CA SER A 8 5.83 -7.50 -15.49
C SER A 8 6.18 -6.46 -16.56
N GLY A 9 5.27 -6.24 -17.51
CA GLY A 9 5.44 -5.24 -18.56
C GLY A 9 5.49 -3.80 -18.04
N VAL A 10 4.55 -3.41 -17.18
CA VAL A 10 4.52 -2.08 -16.57
C VAL A 10 5.62 -1.91 -15.52
N MET A 11 5.99 -2.96 -14.77
CA MET A 11 7.14 -2.94 -13.86
C MET A 11 8.43 -2.62 -14.61
N LYS A 12 8.69 -3.31 -15.73
CA LYS A 12 9.84 -3.00 -16.60
C LYS A 12 9.75 -1.59 -17.20
N PHE A 13 8.56 -1.09 -17.47
CA PHE A 13 8.39 0.28 -17.97
C PHE A 13 8.69 1.32 -16.89
N ALA A 14 8.36 1.06 -15.63
CA ALA A 14 8.66 1.91 -14.49
C ALA A 14 10.16 2.09 -14.25
N THR A 15 11.00 1.11 -14.59
CA THR A 15 12.47 1.22 -14.48
C THR A 15 13.13 1.90 -15.69
N SER A 16 12.34 2.39 -16.67
CA SER A 16 12.88 3.13 -17.82
C SER A 16 13.40 4.51 -17.41
N PRO A 17 14.31 5.13 -18.21
CA PRO A 17 14.83 6.48 -17.90
C PRO A 17 13.74 7.56 -17.73
N ALA A 18 12.56 7.35 -18.32
CA ALA A 18 11.45 8.31 -18.22
C ALA A 18 10.66 8.22 -16.90
N TRP A 19 10.76 7.10 -16.16
CA TRP A 19 9.97 6.80 -14.97
C TRP A 19 10.79 6.31 -13.78
N GLY A 20 12.06 5.95 -13.99
CA GLY A 20 12.91 5.38 -12.94
C GLY A 20 13.16 6.33 -11.77
N GLU A 21 13.30 7.64 -12.03
CA GLU A 21 13.43 8.67 -10.99
C GLU A 21 12.16 8.73 -10.13
N HIS A 22 10.99 8.74 -10.74
CA HIS A 22 9.71 8.75 -10.02
C HIS A 22 9.44 7.46 -9.24
N LEU A 23 9.97 6.32 -9.70
CA LEU A 23 9.96 5.10 -8.90
C LEU A 23 10.87 5.23 -7.67
N GLY A 24 12.03 5.85 -7.83
CA GLY A 24 12.95 6.17 -6.72
C GLY A 24 12.30 7.11 -5.70
N GLU A 25 11.61 8.16 -6.16
CA GLU A 25 10.85 9.08 -5.31
C GLU A 25 9.76 8.33 -4.53
N ALA A 26 8.97 7.48 -5.19
CA ALA A 26 7.94 6.69 -4.53
C ALA A 26 8.54 5.73 -3.48
N LEU A 27 9.65 5.08 -3.76
CA LEU A 27 10.38 4.27 -2.78
C LEU A 27 10.88 5.10 -1.60
N GLY A 28 11.44 6.28 -1.87
CA GLY A 28 11.87 7.22 -0.84
C GLY A 28 10.74 7.65 0.09
N ASP A 29 9.55 7.95 -0.45
CA ASP A 29 8.39 8.32 0.34
C ASP A 29 7.90 7.19 1.27
N HIS A 30 7.99 5.94 0.81
CA HIS A 30 7.54 4.77 1.57
C HIS A 30 8.54 4.27 2.62
N LEU A 31 9.84 4.42 2.38
CA LEU A 31 10.92 3.82 3.17
C LEU A 31 11.78 4.85 3.88
N GLY A 32 11.95 6.04 3.30
CA GLY A 32 12.99 7.00 3.68
C GLY A 32 12.93 7.42 5.15
N LEU A 33 11.74 7.72 5.70
CA LEU A 33 11.62 8.07 7.11
C LEU A 33 12.05 6.94 8.06
N ALA A 34 11.75 5.69 7.71
CA ALA A 34 12.17 4.55 8.52
C ALA A 34 13.66 4.27 8.37
N MET A 35 14.21 4.43 7.16
CA MET A 35 15.65 4.31 6.90
C MET A 35 16.44 5.33 7.72
N GLU A 36 15.98 6.59 7.76
CA GLU A 36 16.60 7.65 8.56
C GLU A 36 16.48 7.39 10.06
N GLU A 37 15.29 7.02 10.56
CA GLU A 37 15.03 6.82 11.99
C GLU A 37 15.79 5.62 12.57
N PHE A 38 15.91 4.53 11.80
CA PHE A 38 16.52 3.28 12.26
C PHE A 38 17.94 3.03 11.72
N ASP A 39 18.50 4.02 10.99
CA ASP A 39 19.87 4.02 10.46
C ASP A 39 20.19 2.75 9.64
N PHE A 40 19.40 2.50 8.59
CA PHE A 40 19.66 1.40 7.65
C PHE A 40 19.52 1.85 6.19
N GLU A 41 20.22 1.17 5.28
CA GLU A 41 20.15 1.42 3.85
C GLU A 41 19.09 0.52 3.15
N ALA A 42 18.67 0.92 1.95
CA ALA A 42 17.60 0.22 1.23
C ALA A 42 17.92 -1.24 0.88
N ASP A 43 19.18 -1.58 0.68
CA ASP A 43 19.65 -2.95 0.42
C ASP A 43 19.70 -3.82 1.68
N GLU A 44 19.70 -3.22 2.87
CA GLU A 44 19.62 -3.92 4.16
C GLU A 44 18.18 -4.26 4.57
N LEU A 45 17.17 -3.66 3.91
CA LEU A 45 15.76 -3.85 4.25
C LEU A 45 15.36 -5.34 4.31
N ALA A 46 15.83 -6.14 3.35
CA ALA A 46 15.50 -7.57 3.29
C ALA A 46 16.12 -8.36 4.45
N ASP A 47 17.29 -7.96 4.94
CA ASP A 47 17.93 -8.58 6.11
C ASP A 47 17.19 -8.25 7.41
N ILE A 48 16.57 -7.07 7.47
CA ILE A 48 15.80 -6.59 8.64
C ILE A 48 14.41 -7.22 8.69
N VAL A 49 13.62 -7.09 7.63
CA VAL A 49 12.20 -7.50 7.62
C VAL A 49 11.95 -8.83 6.89
N GLY A 50 12.96 -9.38 6.19
CA GLY A 50 12.88 -10.57 5.35
C GLY A 50 12.45 -10.26 3.91
N ASP A 51 12.91 -11.08 2.95
CA ASP A 51 12.67 -10.91 1.50
C ASP A 51 11.20 -10.72 1.15
N HIS A 52 10.31 -11.45 1.84
CA HIS A 52 8.88 -11.35 1.59
C HIS A 52 8.35 -9.94 1.85
N TRP A 53 8.64 -9.37 3.00
CA TRP A 53 8.14 -8.05 3.38
C TRP A 53 8.83 -6.92 2.63
N ALA A 54 10.12 -7.06 2.34
CA ALA A 54 10.82 -6.12 1.45
C ALA A 54 10.16 -6.09 0.06
N GLY A 55 9.80 -7.25 -0.49
CA GLY A 55 9.06 -7.34 -1.75
C GLY A 55 7.65 -6.75 -1.68
N VAL A 56 6.92 -6.92 -0.55
CA VAL A 56 5.60 -6.31 -0.33
C VAL A 56 5.71 -4.78 -0.28
N LEU A 57 6.68 -4.24 0.46
CA LEU A 57 6.90 -2.79 0.57
C LEU A 57 7.27 -2.18 -0.78
N TRP A 58 8.16 -2.83 -1.53
CA TRP A 58 8.47 -2.42 -2.89
C TRP A 58 7.21 -2.40 -3.77
N GLY A 59 6.37 -3.43 -3.64
CA GLY A 59 5.08 -3.50 -4.32
C GLY A 59 4.13 -2.36 -3.96
N CYS A 60 4.06 -1.97 -2.69
CA CYS A 60 3.26 -0.83 -2.24
C CYS A 60 3.73 0.48 -2.88
N ALA A 61 5.03 0.75 -2.89
CA ALA A 61 5.62 1.94 -3.52
C ALA A 61 5.44 1.94 -5.05
N PHE A 62 5.63 0.78 -5.69
CA PHE A 62 5.38 0.63 -7.12
C PHE A 62 3.90 0.89 -7.48
N GLU A 63 2.96 0.31 -6.75
CA GLU A 63 1.53 0.55 -6.97
C GLU A 63 1.12 1.99 -6.68
N ASP A 64 1.79 2.65 -5.73
CA ASP A 64 1.61 4.07 -5.48
C ASP A 64 2.03 4.90 -6.69
N LEU A 65 3.21 4.65 -7.28
CA LEU A 65 3.63 5.29 -8.53
C LEU A 65 2.57 5.14 -9.64
N LEU A 66 1.89 3.98 -9.73
CA LEU A 66 0.85 3.77 -10.75
C LEU A 66 -0.36 4.70 -10.59
N THR A 67 -0.58 5.24 -9.39
CA THR A 67 -1.69 6.15 -9.09
C THR A 67 -1.33 7.62 -9.20
N ARG A 68 -0.03 7.95 -9.12
CA ARG A 68 0.47 9.33 -9.11
C ARG A 68 0.23 10.06 -10.43
N THR A 69 -0.04 11.33 -10.33
CA THR A 69 -0.01 12.29 -11.43
C THR A 69 1.25 13.12 -11.31
N ILE A 70 2.07 13.17 -12.35
CA ILE A 70 3.39 13.81 -12.37
C ILE A 70 3.35 15.08 -13.24
N GLU A 71 3.77 16.19 -12.65
CA GLU A 71 3.95 17.45 -13.36
C GLU A 71 5.30 17.49 -14.14
N PRO A 72 5.39 18.25 -15.24
CA PRO A 72 4.32 19.02 -15.86
C PRO A 72 3.43 18.14 -16.79
N GLY A 73 2.17 18.52 -16.90
CA GLY A 73 1.26 17.96 -17.91
C GLY A 73 0.44 16.75 -17.45
N ASP A 74 0.18 16.60 -16.16
CA ASP A 74 -0.70 15.59 -15.58
C ASP A 74 -0.38 14.17 -16.07
N ARG A 75 0.91 13.83 -16.16
CA ARG A 75 1.36 12.53 -16.67
C ARG A 75 1.11 11.43 -15.64
N ASN A 76 0.59 10.31 -16.13
CA ASN A 76 0.47 9.10 -15.33
C ASN A 76 1.11 7.91 -16.06
N ILE A 77 1.86 7.08 -15.34
CA ILE A 77 2.63 5.97 -15.90
C ILE A 77 1.73 4.91 -16.56
N VAL A 78 0.54 4.64 -16.01
CA VAL A 78 -0.41 3.65 -16.58
C VAL A 78 -0.91 4.12 -17.93
N ASP A 79 -1.27 5.40 -18.05
CA ASP A 79 -1.72 5.96 -19.33
C ASP A 79 -0.62 5.96 -20.37
N ASP A 80 0.60 6.33 -19.97
CA ASP A 80 1.77 6.33 -20.84
C ASP A 80 2.12 4.92 -21.29
N TYR A 81 2.09 3.96 -20.37
CA TYR A 81 2.31 2.55 -20.66
C TYR A 81 1.27 1.97 -21.62
N ILE A 82 -0.01 2.16 -21.33
CA ILE A 82 -1.09 1.65 -22.17
C ILE A 82 -1.03 2.27 -23.58
N ARG A 83 -0.72 3.56 -23.69
CA ARG A 83 -0.56 4.24 -24.97
C ARG A 83 0.60 3.70 -25.79
N ARG A 84 1.76 3.44 -25.17
CA ARG A 84 3.00 3.06 -25.85
C ARG A 84 3.20 1.55 -26.00
N ARG A 85 2.67 0.76 -25.06
CA ARG A 85 2.93 -0.69 -24.95
C ARG A 85 1.66 -1.53 -24.80
N GLY A 86 0.49 -0.91 -24.66
CA GLY A 86 -0.78 -1.60 -24.40
C GLY A 86 -1.20 -2.58 -25.50
N TRP A 87 -0.59 -2.53 -26.67
CA TRP A 87 -0.79 -3.54 -27.73
C TRP A 87 -0.25 -4.93 -27.34
N ASN A 88 0.74 -4.99 -26.43
CA ASN A 88 1.26 -6.23 -25.88
C ASN A 88 0.41 -6.79 -24.72
N GLU A 89 -0.51 -5.98 -24.17
CA GLU A 89 -1.26 -6.35 -22.99
C GLU A 89 -2.63 -6.94 -23.34
N SER A 90 -3.03 -7.94 -22.53
CA SER A 90 -4.38 -8.49 -22.60
C SER A 90 -5.44 -7.45 -22.24
N GLY A 91 -6.66 -7.62 -22.75
CA GLY A 91 -7.81 -6.78 -22.36
C GLY A 91 -8.01 -6.74 -20.83
N PRO A 92 -8.05 -7.90 -20.13
CA PRO A 92 -8.14 -7.95 -18.67
C PRO A 92 -7.03 -7.20 -17.94
N THR A 93 -5.76 -7.31 -18.38
CA THR A 93 -4.63 -6.57 -17.78
C THR A 93 -4.83 -5.06 -17.91
N LYS A 94 -5.26 -4.57 -19.08
CA LYS A 94 -5.54 -3.13 -19.27
C LYS A 94 -6.67 -2.61 -18.40
N ILE A 95 -7.72 -3.42 -18.20
CA ILE A 95 -8.84 -3.07 -17.30
C ILE A 95 -8.33 -2.99 -15.87
N TYR A 96 -7.54 -3.98 -15.44
CA TYR A 96 -6.95 -4.00 -14.09
C TYR A 96 -6.03 -2.81 -13.83
N LEU A 97 -5.11 -2.49 -14.76
CA LEU A 97 -4.22 -1.34 -14.65
C LEU A 97 -4.97 -0.01 -14.50
N ARG A 98 -6.06 0.19 -15.27
CA ARG A 98 -6.90 1.39 -15.14
C ARG A 98 -7.63 1.45 -13.80
N ALA A 99 -8.11 0.31 -13.32
CA ALA A 99 -8.76 0.24 -12.00
C ALA A 99 -7.76 0.48 -10.86
N LEU A 100 -6.54 -0.05 -10.98
CA LEU A 100 -5.44 0.17 -10.03
C LEU A 100 -5.05 1.66 -9.98
N ARG A 101 -4.93 2.33 -11.13
CA ARG A 101 -4.63 3.76 -11.22
C ARG A 101 -5.56 4.65 -10.37
N SER A 102 -6.83 4.29 -10.27
CA SER A 102 -7.84 5.07 -9.54
C SER A 102 -8.10 4.57 -8.11
N SER A 103 -7.33 3.58 -7.65
CA SER A 103 -7.48 3.04 -6.30
C SER A 103 -6.58 3.76 -5.29
N VAL A 104 -6.96 3.71 -4.02
CA VAL A 104 -6.17 4.25 -2.91
C VAL A 104 -5.83 3.11 -1.95
N MET A 105 -4.61 3.08 -1.44
CA MET A 105 -4.24 2.21 -0.32
C MET A 105 -4.86 2.76 0.95
N SER A 106 -5.49 1.92 1.77
CA SER A 106 -6.08 2.30 3.04
C SER A 106 -5.88 1.23 4.11
N LEU A 107 -6.26 1.56 5.33
CA LEU A 107 -6.25 0.63 6.46
C LEU A 107 -7.64 0.00 6.62
N HIS A 108 -7.70 -1.32 6.63
CA HIS A 108 -8.95 -2.06 6.66
C HIS A 108 -9.06 -3.01 7.85
N GLU A 109 -10.29 -3.21 8.32
CA GLU A 109 -10.66 -4.28 9.22
C GLU A 109 -11.26 -5.43 8.43
N VAL A 110 -10.80 -6.65 8.69
CA VAL A 110 -11.26 -7.88 8.03
C VAL A 110 -12.42 -8.49 8.83
N SER A 111 -13.45 -8.95 8.13
CA SER A 111 -14.57 -9.68 8.72
C SER A 111 -15.15 -10.72 7.75
N GLU A 112 -16.03 -11.59 8.23
CA GLU A 112 -16.70 -12.62 7.45
C GLU A 112 -15.78 -13.39 6.50
N VAL A 113 -14.70 -13.94 7.07
CA VAL A 113 -13.70 -14.68 6.30
C VAL A 113 -14.26 -16.04 5.87
N GLU A 114 -14.27 -16.28 4.55
CA GLU A 114 -14.59 -17.54 3.93
C GLU A 114 -13.32 -18.12 3.28
N PRO A 115 -12.64 -19.09 3.93
CA PRO A 115 -11.40 -19.66 3.43
C PRO A 115 -11.51 -20.18 1.99
N GLY A 116 -10.59 -19.77 1.12
CA GLY A 116 -10.58 -20.14 -0.30
C GLY A 116 -11.57 -19.39 -1.19
N SER A 117 -12.32 -18.42 -0.64
CA SER A 117 -13.31 -17.60 -1.35
C SER A 117 -12.99 -16.10 -1.24
N GLY A 118 -13.04 -15.55 -0.04
CA GLY A 118 -12.83 -14.12 0.22
C GLY A 118 -13.28 -13.72 1.62
N PHE A 119 -13.45 -12.41 1.82
CA PHE A 119 -13.79 -11.81 3.11
C PHE A 119 -14.41 -10.43 2.90
N LEU A 120 -14.98 -9.82 3.95
CA LEU A 120 -15.34 -8.42 3.97
C LEU A 120 -14.17 -7.58 4.48
N VAL A 121 -14.02 -6.38 3.92
CA VAL A 121 -13.13 -5.33 4.44
C VAL A 121 -13.92 -4.07 4.71
N ARG A 122 -13.67 -3.44 5.85
CA ARG A 122 -14.19 -2.12 6.20
C ARG A 122 -13.03 -1.15 6.29
N ASP A 123 -13.09 -0.07 5.53
CA ASP A 123 -12.08 1.00 5.59
C ASP A 123 -12.18 1.75 6.92
N LEU A 124 -11.11 1.73 7.72
CA LEU A 124 -11.04 2.35 9.04
C LEU A 124 -10.72 3.85 8.98
N ILE A 125 -10.15 4.30 7.87
CA ILE A 125 -9.78 5.70 7.65
C ILE A 125 -10.95 6.47 7.04
N GLN A 126 -11.47 5.99 5.91
CA GLN A 126 -12.56 6.66 5.19
C GLN A 126 -13.96 6.31 5.74
N GLY A 127 -14.08 5.23 6.52
CA GLY A 127 -15.33 4.87 7.20
C GLY A 127 -16.43 4.40 6.24
N SER A 128 -16.06 3.66 5.20
CA SER A 128 -17.01 3.12 4.22
C SER A 128 -17.78 1.90 4.75
N GLU A 129 -18.91 1.58 4.10
CA GLU A 129 -19.58 0.30 4.28
C GLU A 129 -18.64 -0.85 3.92
N PRO A 130 -18.76 -2.01 4.60
CA PRO A 130 -17.93 -3.17 4.30
C PRO A 130 -18.09 -3.63 2.85
N LEU A 131 -16.94 -3.92 2.20
CA LEU A 131 -16.88 -4.39 0.83
C LEU A 131 -16.47 -5.87 0.77
N ARG A 132 -17.15 -6.66 -0.06
CA ARG A 132 -16.78 -8.06 -0.31
C ARG A 132 -15.57 -8.12 -1.24
N VAL A 133 -14.47 -8.66 -0.74
CA VAL A 133 -13.24 -8.90 -1.49
C VAL A 133 -13.18 -10.37 -1.91
N SER A 134 -12.93 -10.60 -3.20
CA SER A 134 -12.76 -11.94 -3.79
C SER A 134 -11.27 -12.26 -3.85
N GLU A 135 -10.71 -12.83 -2.78
CA GLU A 135 -9.27 -13.17 -2.69
C GLU A 135 -9.09 -14.53 -2.01
N ARG A 136 -8.54 -15.50 -2.78
CA ARG A 136 -8.43 -16.90 -2.31
C ARG A 136 -7.25 -17.11 -1.39
N SER A 137 -6.11 -16.52 -1.71
CA SER A 137 -4.87 -16.76 -0.97
C SER A 137 -4.94 -16.11 0.41
N ALA A 138 -5.23 -14.80 0.44
CA ALA A 138 -5.35 -14.06 1.69
C ALA A 138 -6.45 -14.61 2.60
N SER A 139 -7.57 -15.09 2.05
CA SER A 139 -8.66 -15.68 2.86
C SER A 139 -8.29 -16.98 3.58
N GLN A 140 -7.16 -17.60 3.25
CA GLN A 140 -6.67 -18.80 3.96
C GLN A 140 -5.88 -18.44 5.22
N THR A 141 -5.32 -17.24 5.30
CA THR A 141 -4.44 -16.80 6.38
C THR A 141 -5.05 -15.70 7.24
N LEU A 142 -5.85 -14.82 6.65
CA LEU A 142 -6.54 -13.75 7.37
C LEU A 142 -7.63 -14.29 8.29
N LYS A 143 -7.82 -13.61 9.40
CA LYS A 143 -8.80 -13.95 10.43
C LYS A 143 -9.77 -12.80 10.66
N GLN A 144 -10.87 -13.12 11.32
CA GLN A 144 -11.82 -12.12 11.82
C GLN A 144 -11.08 -11.09 12.68
N TRP A 145 -11.32 -9.81 12.40
CA TRP A 145 -10.77 -8.64 13.08
C TRP A 145 -9.28 -8.34 12.79
N ASP A 146 -8.65 -9.04 11.84
CA ASP A 146 -7.32 -8.64 11.38
C ASP A 146 -7.35 -7.21 10.83
N ARG A 147 -6.25 -6.49 11.02
CA ARG A 147 -6.01 -5.15 10.49
C ARG A 147 -4.99 -5.24 9.37
N ILE A 148 -5.37 -4.73 8.21
CA ILE A 148 -4.51 -4.78 7.02
C ILE A 148 -4.42 -3.42 6.34
N GLY A 149 -3.19 -3.01 6.00
CA GLY A 149 -2.93 -1.98 5.01
C GLY A 149 -2.97 -2.62 3.63
N ALA A 150 -3.91 -2.23 2.79
CA ALA A 150 -4.10 -2.84 1.48
C ALA A 150 -4.78 -1.89 0.50
N ARG A 151 -4.59 -2.18 -0.78
CA ARG A 151 -5.29 -1.50 -1.87
C ARG A 151 -6.40 -2.39 -2.40
N VAL A 152 -7.63 -1.89 -2.35
CA VAL A 152 -8.80 -2.59 -2.90
C VAL A 152 -9.11 -2.04 -4.28
N VAL A 153 -9.14 -2.93 -5.28
CA VAL A 153 -9.33 -2.57 -6.69
C VAL A 153 -10.64 -3.17 -7.20
N GLN A 154 -11.48 -2.35 -7.83
CA GLN A 154 -12.74 -2.82 -8.42
C GLN A 154 -12.53 -3.20 -9.90
N VAL A 155 -12.73 -4.47 -10.23
CA VAL A 155 -12.59 -5.01 -11.59
C VAL A 155 -13.80 -5.87 -11.94
N GLY A 156 -14.51 -5.51 -13.00
CA GLY A 156 -15.65 -6.30 -13.49
C GLY A 156 -16.73 -6.55 -12.43
N GLY A 157 -17.02 -5.56 -11.58
CA GLY A 157 -18.01 -5.65 -10.50
C GLY A 157 -17.55 -6.44 -9.27
N LYS A 158 -16.28 -6.85 -9.19
CA LYS A 158 -15.68 -7.52 -8.04
C LYS A 158 -14.61 -6.62 -7.43
N HIS A 159 -14.45 -6.69 -6.10
CA HIS A 159 -13.33 -6.10 -5.41
C HIS A 159 -12.25 -7.16 -5.20
N LEU A 160 -11.02 -6.80 -5.49
CA LEU A 160 -9.81 -7.63 -5.37
C LEU A 160 -8.80 -6.88 -4.50
N LEU A 161 -7.93 -7.60 -3.78
CA LEU A 161 -6.71 -6.99 -3.27
C LEU A 161 -5.69 -6.85 -4.40
N SER A 162 -5.00 -5.74 -4.46
CA SER A 162 -3.76 -5.64 -5.23
C SER A 162 -2.57 -6.16 -4.42
N GLY A 163 -1.41 -6.33 -5.06
CA GLY A 163 -0.27 -7.11 -4.63
C GLY A 163 0.18 -7.07 -3.17
N GLY A 164 0.27 -5.89 -2.55
CA GLY A 164 0.83 -5.74 -1.21
C GLY A 164 -0.25 -5.73 -0.11
N VAL A 165 -0.11 -6.61 0.89
CA VAL A 165 -0.93 -6.59 2.11
C VAL A 165 0.01 -6.50 3.31
N LEU A 166 -0.09 -5.42 4.07
CA LEU A 166 0.66 -5.19 5.30
C LEU A 166 -0.23 -5.53 6.50
N SER A 167 0.19 -6.45 7.35
CA SER A 167 -0.54 -6.83 8.57
C SER A 167 -0.17 -5.89 9.70
N PHE A 168 -1.17 -5.42 10.44
CA PHE A 168 -0.97 -4.56 11.62
C PHE A 168 -1.49 -5.21 12.89
N THR A 169 -0.86 -4.89 14.02
CA THR A 169 -1.49 -5.11 15.33
C THR A 169 -2.70 -4.19 15.48
N MET A 170 -3.60 -4.52 16.40
CA MET A 170 -4.76 -3.67 16.69
C MET A 170 -4.29 -2.29 17.20
N GLU A 171 -3.30 -2.28 18.09
CA GLU A 171 -2.74 -1.07 18.68
C GLU A 171 -2.11 -0.15 17.62
N ALA A 172 -1.32 -0.70 16.71
CA ALA A 172 -0.69 0.07 15.62
C ALA A 172 -1.76 0.66 14.68
N ALA A 173 -2.77 -0.13 14.32
CA ALA A 173 -3.86 0.34 13.47
C ALA A 173 -4.68 1.46 14.13
N GLU A 174 -5.00 1.32 15.42
CA GLU A 174 -5.72 2.35 16.20
C GLU A 174 -4.89 3.62 16.34
N ALA A 175 -3.57 3.51 16.53
CA ALA A 175 -2.66 4.65 16.59
C ALA A 175 -2.66 5.44 15.27
N ILE A 176 -2.54 4.78 14.13
CA ILE A 176 -2.59 5.41 12.80
C ILE A 176 -3.90 6.20 12.63
N VAL A 177 -5.04 5.57 12.92
CA VAL A 177 -6.36 6.23 12.79
C VAL A 177 -6.48 7.40 13.76
N ALA A 178 -5.99 7.28 14.99
CA ALA A 178 -6.02 8.34 16.00
C ALA A 178 -5.14 9.53 15.58
N ASP A 179 -3.96 9.29 14.99
CA ASP A 179 -3.04 10.32 14.54
C ASP A 179 -3.62 11.09 13.35
N LEU A 180 -4.18 10.39 12.38
CA LEU A 180 -4.88 11.01 11.26
C LEU A 180 -6.07 11.87 11.74
N ARG A 181 -6.83 11.39 12.72
CA ARG A 181 -7.93 12.16 13.31
C ARG A 181 -7.44 13.41 14.02
N ARG A 182 -6.32 13.30 14.75
CA ARG A 182 -5.69 14.43 15.43
C ARG A 182 -5.22 15.51 14.45
N SER A 183 -4.54 15.11 13.40
CA SER A 183 -4.04 16.04 12.35
C SER A 183 -5.19 16.80 11.68
N LYS A 184 -6.36 16.17 11.51
CA LYS A 184 -7.56 16.78 10.94
C LYS A 184 -8.48 17.47 11.98
N GLY A 185 -8.04 17.63 13.23
CA GLY A 185 -8.81 18.28 14.29
C GLY A 185 -10.10 17.53 14.70
N LYS A 186 -10.21 16.25 14.37
CA LYS A 186 -11.39 15.41 14.68
C LYS A 186 -11.17 14.67 15.99
N ARG A 187 -11.99 14.95 17.00
CA ARG A 187 -11.89 14.34 18.35
C ARG A 187 -12.79 13.13 18.54
N SER A 188 -13.85 12.96 17.73
CA SER A 188 -14.79 11.85 17.88
C SER A 188 -14.41 10.66 17.01
N PRO A 189 -14.40 9.42 17.55
CA PRO A 189 -14.14 8.20 16.79
C PRO A 189 -15.18 7.90 15.70
N GLN A 190 -16.40 8.41 15.83
CA GLN A 190 -17.53 8.13 14.95
C GLN A 190 -17.63 9.09 13.75
N THR A 191 -16.79 10.13 13.71
CA THR A 191 -16.82 11.10 12.60
C THR A 191 -15.93 10.59 11.46
N ALA A 192 -16.50 10.39 10.26
CA ALA A 192 -15.74 10.10 9.06
C ALA A 192 -14.65 11.18 8.82
N LEU A 193 -13.47 10.74 8.40
CA LEU A 193 -12.41 11.65 8.00
C LEU A 193 -12.73 12.16 6.59
N ASN A 194 -12.90 13.46 6.45
CA ASN A 194 -12.95 14.11 5.14
C ASN A 194 -11.51 14.32 4.68
N LEU A 195 -11.00 13.38 3.91
CA LEU A 195 -9.68 13.45 3.30
C LEU A 195 -9.79 14.14 1.95
N ASP A 196 -8.94 15.11 1.71
CA ASP A 196 -8.78 15.74 0.39
C ASP A 196 -7.88 14.89 -0.52
N ALA A 197 -7.62 15.38 -1.73
CA ALA A 197 -6.80 14.65 -2.72
C ALA A 197 -5.35 14.45 -2.24
N ASP A 198 -4.78 15.45 -1.56
CA ASP A 198 -3.41 15.39 -1.04
C ASP A 198 -3.31 14.39 0.12
N ASP A 199 -4.29 14.36 1.00
CA ASP A 199 -4.39 13.36 2.06
C ASP A 199 -4.44 11.94 1.51
N LEU A 200 -5.30 11.72 0.50
CA LEU A 200 -5.44 10.41 -0.14
C LEU A 200 -4.16 9.99 -0.87
N ALA A 201 -3.46 10.94 -1.49
CA ALA A 201 -2.17 10.68 -2.13
C ALA A 201 -1.07 10.33 -1.11
N ALA A 202 -1.11 10.86 0.10
CA ALA A 202 -0.13 10.59 1.15
C ALA A 202 -0.38 9.26 1.90
N LEU A 203 -1.60 8.71 1.86
CA LEU A 203 -1.96 7.51 2.63
C LEU A 203 -1.08 6.29 2.34
N PRO A 204 -0.71 5.95 1.09
CA PRO A 204 0.09 4.76 0.82
C PRO A 204 1.45 4.80 1.51
N ALA A 205 2.17 5.90 1.41
CA ALA A 205 3.46 6.12 2.07
C ALA A 205 3.32 6.11 3.60
N LEU A 206 2.32 6.81 4.14
CA LEU A 206 2.04 6.83 5.58
C LEU A 206 1.80 5.42 6.13
N ILE A 207 1.01 4.59 5.45
CA ILE A 207 0.69 3.23 5.90
C ILE A 207 1.95 2.34 5.87
N SER A 208 2.78 2.42 4.82
CA SER A 208 4.02 1.66 4.73
C SER A 208 5.03 2.10 5.79
N THR A 209 5.20 3.40 5.97
CA THR A 209 6.07 3.96 7.02
C THR A 209 5.62 3.53 8.40
N ALA A 210 4.31 3.65 8.71
CA ALA A 210 3.78 3.23 10.01
C ALA A 210 3.98 1.72 10.26
N TRP A 211 3.88 0.89 9.21
CA TRP A 211 4.19 -0.53 9.31
C TRP A 211 5.66 -0.77 9.66
N LEU A 212 6.57 -0.06 9.01
CA LEU A 212 8.01 -0.15 9.31
C LEU A 212 8.31 0.29 10.75
N PHE A 213 7.73 1.38 11.22
CA PHE A 213 7.88 1.85 12.59
C PHE A 213 7.33 0.86 13.64
N ASP A 214 6.35 0.05 13.28
CA ASP A 214 5.84 -1.02 14.15
C ASP A 214 6.71 -2.28 14.09
N VAL A 215 7.29 -2.64 12.93
CA VAL A 215 7.98 -3.92 12.73
C VAL A 215 9.48 -3.84 12.98
N VAL A 216 10.17 -2.81 12.46
CA VAL A 216 11.64 -2.71 12.52
C VAL A 216 12.19 -2.77 13.96
N PRO A 217 11.63 -2.02 14.94
CA PRO A 217 12.12 -2.11 16.33
C PRO A 217 12.00 -3.51 16.93
N ARG A 218 11.01 -4.29 16.50
CA ARG A 218 10.80 -5.66 16.99
C ARG A 218 11.75 -6.65 16.37
N THR A 219 12.20 -6.41 15.14
CA THR A 219 13.14 -7.30 14.42
C THR A 219 14.59 -7.00 14.75
N MET A 220 14.97 -5.71 14.88
CA MET A 220 16.33 -5.31 15.21
C MET A 220 16.70 -5.56 16.68
N GLY A 221 15.70 -5.65 17.59
CA GLY A 221 15.91 -5.84 19.02
C GLY A 221 16.45 -4.59 19.75
N PRO A 222 16.39 -4.56 21.09
CA PRO A 222 16.69 -3.36 21.87
C PRO A 222 18.18 -2.90 21.85
N ALA A 223 19.09 -3.73 21.35
CA ALA A 223 20.53 -3.41 21.29
C ALA A 223 20.95 -2.71 20.00
N SER A 224 20.09 -2.65 19.00
CA SER A 224 20.39 -2.13 17.66
C SER A 224 19.73 -0.79 17.36
N ILE A 225 18.91 -0.27 18.28
CA ILE A 225 18.25 1.02 18.08
C ILE A 225 19.21 2.14 18.53
N PRO A 226 19.57 3.10 17.65
CA PRO A 226 20.39 4.24 18.02
C PRO A 226 19.74 5.01 19.17
N THR A 227 20.49 5.23 20.24
CA THR A 227 20.01 6.07 21.35
C THR A 227 20.00 7.52 20.88
N LEU A 228 18.83 8.13 20.73
CA LEU A 228 18.71 9.55 20.45
C LEU A 228 19.46 10.33 21.54
N HIS A 229 20.62 10.87 21.23
CA HIS A 229 21.29 11.85 22.06
C HIS A 229 20.50 13.16 21.97
N ASN A 230 19.70 13.43 23.02
CA ASN A 230 19.17 14.77 23.25
C ASN A 230 20.34 15.73 23.44
N SER A 231 20.57 16.58 22.45
CA SER A 231 21.46 17.74 22.50
C SER A 231 20.61 19.00 22.70
#